data_1d3773687b2d0286ed5d94b47a3deba1
#
_entry.id   1d3773687b2d0286ed5d94b47a3deba1
#
_cell.length_a   1.000
_cell.length_b   1.000
_cell.length_c   1.000
_cell.angle_alpha   90.00
_cell.angle_beta   90.00
_cell.angle_gamma   90.00
#
_symmetry.space_group_name_H-M   'P 1'
#
loop_
_entity.id
_entity.type
_entity.pdbx_description
1 polymer ?
#
loop_
_entity_poly.entity_id
_entity_poly.type
_entity_poly.pdbx_seq_one_letter_code
_entity_poly.pdbx_strand_id
1 'polypeptide(L)'
;SEMCIRDRSKRWPDQDAMRNLDENGVQQSPGWSHEALEFLIHERHVKAVGHETFDTDAGIPAAEHGLVNEYYLLEQDIYQVEVLNQLDQVPAVGALISIAFPHWDKATGSPVRAVAILP
;
A
#
# COMPACT_ATOMS: atom_id res chain seq x y z
N SER A 1 -17.39 5.31 -0.76
CA SER A 1 -15.96 5.21 -0.45
C SER A 1 -15.24 4.12 -1.26
N GLU A 2 -15.49 4.04 -2.55
CA GLU A 2 -14.81 3.07 -3.42
C GLU A 2 -13.34 3.42 -3.70
N MET A 3 -12.89 4.54 -3.20
CA MET A 3 -11.57 5.13 -3.43
C MET A 3 -10.71 5.17 -2.16
N CYS A 4 -10.78 4.15 -1.32
CA CYS A 4 -10.02 4.09 -0.09
C CYS A 4 -8.97 2.98 -0.15
N ILE A 5 -7.74 3.30 0.26
CA ILE A 5 -6.65 2.32 0.35
C ILE A 5 -6.83 1.27 1.47
N ARG A 6 -7.88 1.41 2.31
CA ARG A 6 -8.20 0.54 3.45
C ARG A 6 -9.39 -0.40 3.24
N ASP A 7 -10.02 -0.40 2.09
CA ASP A 7 -11.20 -1.24 1.83
C ASP A 7 -11.18 -1.94 0.46
N ARG A 8 -10.04 -1.92 -0.20
CA ARG A 8 -9.87 -2.54 -1.51
C ARG A 8 -9.97 -4.07 -1.46
N SER A 9 -9.58 -4.68 -0.36
CA SER A 9 -9.68 -6.11 -0.14
C SER A 9 -11.11 -6.66 -0.18
N LYS A 10 -12.13 -5.81 -0.04
CA LYS A 10 -13.54 -6.20 -0.21
C LYS A 10 -13.86 -6.68 -1.64
N ARG A 11 -13.00 -6.39 -2.59
CA ARG A 11 -13.10 -6.85 -3.98
C ARG A 11 -12.39 -8.20 -4.21
N TRP A 12 -11.66 -8.66 -3.23
CA TRP A 12 -10.97 -9.95 -3.29
C TRP A 12 -11.98 -11.13 -3.29
N PRO A 13 -11.76 -12.23 -4.05
CA PRO A 13 -10.56 -12.52 -4.85
C PRO A 13 -10.65 -12.11 -6.34
N ASP A 14 -11.58 -11.25 -6.70
CA ASP A 14 -11.74 -10.80 -8.08
C ASP A 14 -10.61 -9.84 -8.47
N GLN A 15 -9.68 -10.33 -9.27
CA GLN A 15 -8.50 -9.57 -9.69
C GLN A 15 -8.86 -8.39 -10.60
N ASP A 16 -9.88 -8.53 -11.42
CA ASP A 16 -10.32 -7.45 -12.32
C ASP A 16 -11.00 -6.35 -11.53
N ALA A 17 -11.83 -6.70 -10.54
CA ALA A 17 -12.40 -5.74 -9.61
C ALA A 17 -11.33 -5.04 -8.76
N MET A 18 -10.28 -5.76 -8.35
CA MET A 18 -9.14 -5.18 -7.62
C MET A 18 -8.41 -4.14 -8.46
N ARG A 19 -8.13 -4.43 -9.73
CA ARG A 19 -7.47 -3.51 -10.67
C ARG A 19 -8.40 -2.38 -11.10
N ASN A 20 -9.66 -2.70 -11.40
CA ASN A 20 -10.65 -1.74 -11.88
C ASN A 20 -10.14 -0.92 -13.05
N LEU A 21 -9.76 -1.61 -14.14
CA LEU A 21 -9.23 -0.96 -15.34
C LEU A 21 -10.34 -0.19 -16.09
N ASP A 22 -9.98 0.96 -16.62
CA ASP A 22 -10.84 1.68 -17.57
C ASP A 22 -10.73 1.11 -19.00
N GLU A 23 -11.41 1.73 -19.95
CA GLU A 23 -11.41 1.32 -21.36
C GLU A 23 -10.03 1.40 -22.04
N ASN A 24 -9.10 2.15 -21.48
CA ASN A 24 -7.72 2.30 -21.97
C ASN A 24 -6.74 1.39 -21.22
N GLY A 25 -7.23 0.56 -20.29
CA GLY A 25 -6.41 -0.32 -19.47
C GLY A 25 -5.70 0.41 -18.32
N VAL A 26 -6.10 1.62 -17.98
CA VAL A 26 -5.54 2.39 -16.86
C VAL A 26 -6.22 1.97 -15.56
N GLN A 27 -5.43 1.62 -14.57
CA GLN A 27 -5.91 1.20 -13.26
C GLN A 27 -6.58 2.35 -12.51
N GLN A 28 -7.81 2.14 -12.08
CA GLN A 28 -8.60 3.11 -11.32
C GLN A 28 -8.53 2.76 -9.82
N SER A 29 -7.32 2.80 -9.27
CA SER A 29 -7.05 2.52 -7.87
C SER A 29 -6.65 3.78 -7.11
N PRO A 30 -7.05 3.92 -5.84
CA PRO A 30 -6.49 4.95 -4.97
C PRO A 30 -5.04 4.62 -4.61
N GLY A 31 -4.31 5.63 -4.17
CA GLY A 31 -2.96 5.53 -3.63
C GLY A 31 -2.70 6.62 -2.60
N TRP A 32 -1.49 6.66 -2.11
CA TRP A 32 -1.03 7.71 -1.22
C TRP A 32 -0.79 9.01 -1.98
N SER A 33 -1.13 10.16 -1.40
CA SER A 33 -0.64 11.43 -1.93
C SER A 33 0.79 11.68 -1.48
N HIS A 34 1.55 12.39 -2.29
CA HIS A 34 2.95 12.72 -1.98
C HIS A 34 3.08 13.49 -0.67
N GLU A 35 2.22 14.50 -0.47
CA GLU A 35 2.21 15.32 0.74
C GLU A 35 1.89 14.49 2.00
N ALA A 36 1.02 13.48 1.90
CA ALA A 36 0.76 12.59 3.01
C ALA A 36 1.98 11.74 3.37
N LEU A 37 2.72 11.27 2.37
CA LEU A 37 3.95 10.52 2.60
C LEU A 37 5.05 11.39 3.20
N GLU A 38 5.25 12.60 2.71
CA GLU A 38 6.17 13.57 3.30
C GLU A 38 5.86 13.82 4.79
N PHE A 39 4.58 14.06 5.11
CA PHE A 39 4.14 14.23 6.49
C PHE A 39 4.44 13.00 7.35
N LEU A 40 4.13 11.81 6.85
CA LEU A 40 4.36 10.57 7.59
C LEU A 40 5.85 10.33 7.86
N ILE A 41 6.70 10.63 6.89
CA ILE A 41 8.15 10.43 7.00
C ILE A 41 8.78 11.49 7.91
N HIS A 42 8.55 12.76 7.63
CA HIS A 42 9.27 13.85 8.29
C HIS A 42 8.69 14.24 9.64
N GLU A 43 7.37 14.17 9.81
CA GLU A 43 6.71 14.57 11.05
C GLU A 43 6.37 13.38 11.96
N ARG A 44 6.16 12.19 11.39
CA ARG A 44 5.77 10.99 12.14
C ARG A 44 6.86 9.94 12.21
N HIS A 45 7.91 10.08 11.42
CA HIS A 45 9.08 9.20 11.40
C HIS A 45 8.70 7.72 11.21
N VAL A 46 7.71 7.46 10.34
CA VAL A 46 7.27 6.09 10.04
C VAL A 46 8.42 5.29 9.43
N LYS A 47 8.37 3.98 9.60
CA LYS A 47 9.36 3.03 9.07
C LYS A 47 8.82 2.17 7.93
N ALA A 48 7.52 2.20 7.75
CA ALA A 48 6.84 1.49 6.68
C ALA A 48 5.50 2.15 6.39
N VAL A 49 4.96 1.90 5.22
CA VAL A 49 3.56 2.17 4.87
C VAL A 49 2.90 0.88 4.41
N GLY A 50 1.57 0.80 4.55
CA GLY A 50 0.83 -0.37 4.09
C GLY A 50 -0.57 0.00 3.61
N HIS A 51 -1.07 -0.76 2.63
CA HIS A 51 -2.37 -0.51 2.00
C HIS A 51 -2.93 -1.80 1.36
N GLU A 52 -4.18 -1.74 0.94
CA GLU A 52 -4.89 -2.86 0.31
C GLU A 52 -4.85 -2.81 -1.23
N THR A 53 -4.24 -1.78 -1.81
CA THR A 53 -4.05 -1.63 -3.26
C THR A 53 -2.79 -2.35 -3.73
N PHE A 54 -2.64 -2.52 -5.06
CA PHE A 54 -1.46 -3.16 -5.65
C PHE A 54 -0.21 -2.28 -5.57
N ASP A 55 -0.40 -0.96 -5.72
CA ASP A 55 0.71 0.00 -5.77
C ASP A 55 0.50 1.12 -4.74
N THR A 56 1.58 1.73 -4.31
CA THR A 56 1.56 2.91 -3.43
C THR A 56 0.98 4.12 -4.15
N ASP A 57 1.30 4.27 -5.42
CA ASP A 57 0.78 5.32 -6.27
C ASP A 57 -0.68 5.04 -6.70
N ALA A 58 -1.47 6.09 -6.84
CA ALA A 58 -2.78 5.97 -7.45
C ALA A 58 -2.65 5.65 -8.95
N GLY A 59 -3.56 4.82 -9.48
CA GLY A 59 -3.42 4.28 -10.82
C GLY A 59 -3.35 5.31 -11.94
N ILE A 60 -4.15 6.39 -11.87
CA ILE A 60 -4.15 7.43 -12.90
C ILE A 60 -2.81 8.20 -12.91
N PRO A 61 -2.33 8.78 -11.79
CA PRO A 61 -1.00 9.41 -11.77
C PRO A 61 0.13 8.46 -12.16
N ALA A 62 0.06 7.20 -11.75
CA ALA A 62 1.07 6.20 -12.09
C ALA A 62 1.15 5.94 -13.60
N ALA A 63 0.02 5.94 -14.30
CA ALA A 63 -0.01 5.79 -15.76
C ALA A 63 0.62 6.98 -16.50
N GLU A 64 0.54 8.17 -15.91
CA GLU A 64 1.07 9.40 -16.51
C GLU A 64 2.54 9.65 -16.16
N HIS A 65 2.94 9.35 -14.94
CA HIS A 65 4.22 9.77 -14.36
C HIS A 65 5.08 8.63 -13.83
N GLY A 66 4.59 7.39 -13.86
CA GLY A 66 5.23 6.24 -13.23
C GLY A 66 4.97 6.17 -11.71
N LEU A 67 5.66 5.25 -11.05
CA LEU A 67 5.51 4.97 -9.62
C LEU A 67 6.37 5.94 -8.78
N VAL A 68 6.01 7.22 -8.78
CA VAL A 68 6.80 8.31 -8.17
C VAL A 68 6.84 8.18 -6.64
N ASN A 69 5.71 7.86 -6.02
CA ASN A 69 5.61 7.73 -4.57
C ASN A 69 6.28 6.46 -4.04
N GLU A 70 6.17 5.38 -4.79
CA GLU A 70 6.88 4.14 -4.47
C GLU A 70 8.40 4.36 -4.51
N TYR A 71 8.90 5.00 -5.57
CA TYR A 71 10.31 5.37 -5.67
C TYR A 71 10.74 6.30 -4.52
N TYR A 72 9.94 7.32 -4.21
CA TYR A 72 10.22 8.25 -3.12
C TYR A 72 10.35 7.53 -1.76
N LEU A 73 9.46 6.61 -1.44
CA LEU A 73 9.54 5.84 -0.19
C LEU A 73 10.83 5.01 -0.13
N LEU A 74 11.18 4.34 -1.22
CA LEU A 74 12.40 3.52 -1.28
C LEU A 74 13.68 4.37 -1.13
N GLU A 75 13.72 5.58 -1.69
CA GLU A 75 14.82 6.53 -1.46
C GLU A 75 14.96 6.95 0.00
N GLN A 76 13.86 6.97 0.75
CA GLN A 76 13.85 7.31 2.18
C GLN A 76 14.07 6.08 3.09
N ASP A 77 14.42 4.94 2.51
CA ASP A 77 14.60 3.66 3.24
C ASP A 77 13.32 3.23 3.98
N ILE A 78 12.15 3.49 3.38
CA ILE A 78 10.83 3.11 3.87
C ILE A 78 10.30 1.96 3.02
N TYR A 79 10.04 0.81 3.64
CA TYR A 79 9.45 -0.31 2.91
C TYR A 79 7.93 -0.22 2.86
N GLN A 80 7.36 -0.90 1.87
CA GLN A 80 5.95 -0.89 1.55
C GLN A 80 5.36 -2.29 1.72
N VAL A 81 4.13 -2.38 2.24
CA VAL A 81 3.38 -3.64 2.36
C VAL A 81 2.06 -3.47 1.61
N GLU A 82 2.00 -4.10 0.47
CA GLU A 82 0.90 -3.99 -0.48
C GLU A 82 -0.07 -5.17 -0.35
N VAL A 83 -1.26 -4.98 -0.90
CA VAL A 83 -2.30 -6.02 -0.94
C VAL A 83 -2.61 -6.58 0.46
N LEU A 84 -2.59 -5.72 1.47
CA LEU A 84 -3.08 -6.07 2.79
C LEU A 84 -4.58 -6.35 2.76
N ASN A 85 -5.09 -6.98 3.79
CA ASN A 85 -6.50 -7.31 3.92
C ASN A 85 -7.04 -6.85 5.27
N GLN A 86 -8.32 -6.48 5.33
CA GLN A 86 -9.05 -6.16 6.55
C GLN A 86 -8.48 -4.97 7.35
N LEU A 87 -7.90 -3.98 6.67
CA LEU A 87 -7.40 -2.78 7.34
C LEU A 87 -8.54 -1.94 7.96
N ASP A 88 -9.77 -2.12 7.50
CA ASP A 88 -10.96 -1.49 8.08
C ASP A 88 -11.28 -1.99 9.49
N GLN A 89 -10.76 -3.16 9.89
CA GLN A 89 -10.92 -3.73 11.23
C GLN A 89 -9.82 -3.30 12.21
N VAL A 90 -8.75 -2.69 11.70
CA VAL A 90 -7.62 -2.24 12.52
C VAL A 90 -7.94 -0.86 13.11
N PRO A 91 -7.83 -0.67 14.44
CA PRO A 91 -8.04 0.64 15.04
C PRO A 91 -7.01 1.66 14.55
N ALA A 92 -7.36 2.95 14.67
CA ALA A 92 -6.51 4.04 14.21
C ALA A 92 -5.14 4.08 14.91
N VAL A 93 -5.08 3.60 16.14
CA VAL A 93 -3.85 3.56 16.95
C VAL A 93 -3.87 2.35 17.89
N GLY A 94 -2.70 1.94 18.37
CA GLY A 94 -2.54 0.94 19.45
C GLY A 94 -2.41 -0.50 18.98
N ALA A 95 -2.68 -0.82 17.73
CA ALA A 95 -2.40 -2.16 17.21
C ALA A 95 -0.89 -2.37 17.01
N LEU A 96 -0.45 -3.60 17.25
CA LEU A 96 0.87 -4.07 16.85
C LEU A 96 0.76 -4.79 15.53
N ILE A 97 1.74 -4.60 14.64
CA ILE A 97 1.82 -5.36 13.39
C ILE A 97 3.06 -6.26 13.41
N SER A 98 2.87 -7.52 13.05
CA SER A 98 3.94 -8.47 12.78
C SER A 98 3.97 -8.74 11.28
N ILE A 99 5.12 -8.50 10.66
CA ILE A 99 5.35 -8.76 9.23
C ILE A 99 6.50 -9.76 9.14
N ALA A 100 6.18 -10.97 8.70
CA ALA A 100 7.15 -12.07 8.62
C ALA A 100 7.46 -12.39 7.17
N PHE A 101 8.74 -12.38 6.83
CA PHE A 101 9.28 -12.75 5.53
C PHE A 101 10.63 -13.46 5.68
N PRO A 102 11.01 -14.33 4.73
CA PRO A 102 12.33 -14.92 4.70
C PRO A 102 13.41 -13.88 4.43
N HIS A 103 14.59 -14.08 4.99
CA HIS A 103 15.74 -13.24 4.70
C HIS A 103 16.37 -13.67 3.36
N TRP A 104 15.96 -13.01 2.29
CA TRP A 104 16.49 -13.25 0.94
C TRP A 104 17.78 -12.46 0.70
N ASP A 105 18.70 -13.06 -0.04
CA ASP A 105 19.87 -12.32 -0.55
C ASP A 105 19.47 -11.58 -1.84
N LYS A 106 19.64 -10.25 -1.85
CA LYS A 106 19.43 -9.36 -3.00
C LYS A 106 18.02 -9.39 -3.60
N ALA A 107 17.01 -9.74 -2.82
CA ALA A 107 15.62 -9.65 -3.27
C ALA A 107 15.11 -8.22 -3.17
N THR A 108 14.36 -7.78 -4.19
CA THR A 108 13.69 -6.46 -4.23
C THR A 108 12.32 -6.50 -3.58
N GLY A 109 11.73 -7.67 -3.42
CA GLY A 109 10.43 -7.88 -2.78
C GLY A 109 10.21 -9.35 -2.42
N SER A 110 9.23 -9.60 -1.56
CA SER A 110 8.90 -10.94 -1.08
C SER A 110 7.44 -11.01 -0.65
N PRO A 111 6.75 -12.13 -0.89
CA PRO A 111 5.49 -12.38 -0.20
C PRO A 111 5.70 -12.39 1.32
N VAL A 112 4.78 -11.76 2.04
CA VAL A 112 4.85 -11.65 3.50
C VAL A 112 3.57 -12.15 4.14
N ARG A 113 3.67 -12.55 5.41
CA ARG A 113 2.53 -12.72 6.29
C ARG A 113 2.47 -11.54 7.25
N ALA A 114 1.46 -10.69 7.08
CA ALA A 114 1.16 -9.60 7.99
C ALA A 114 0.03 -9.99 8.94
N VAL A 115 0.22 -9.75 10.24
CA VAL A 115 -0.79 -10.02 11.28
C VAL A 115 -0.86 -8.80 12.19
N ALA A 116 -2.07 -8.24 12.35
CA ALA A 116 -2.34 -7.22 13.34
C ALA A 116 -2.78 -7.86 14.67
N ILE A 117 -2.17 -7.42 15.76
CA ILE A 117 -2.56 -7.78 17.14
C ILE A 117 -3.27 -6.54 17.69
N LEU A 118 -4.56 -6.71 17.94
CA LEU A 118 -5.40 -5.61 18.42
C LEU A 118 -5.29 -5.47 19.95
N PRO A 119 -5.46 -4.24 20.49
CA PRO A 119 -5.44 -3.99 21.94
C PRO A 119 -6.61 -4.64 22.67
#